data_331f0074d43d2d97db7215c200c56955
#
_entry.id   331f0074d43d2d97db7215c200c56955
#
_cell.length_a   1.000
_cell.length_b   1.000
_cell.length_c   1.000
_cell.angle_alpha   90.00
_cell.angle_beta   90.00
_cell.angle_gamma   90.00
#
_symmetry.space_group_name_H-M   'P 1'
#
loop_
_entity.id
_entity.type
_entity.pdbx_description
1 polymer ?
#
loop_
_entity_poly.entity_id
_entity_poly.type
_entity_poly.pdbx_seq_one_letter_code
_entity_poly.pdbx_strand_id
1 'polypeptide(L)'
;MLPSEVWINAVEYIKQLLPQCEVRRQYAPTDELEQLATYDRPVIWAALDAIDTDTATTDADTIGQTYTLSLTCLWRVRDYNNPVELDNRLDALQAIMTSIRQKIIDTPAGRLYFGLPSVTTPYDTDYLQAKSIYAAELTVSVTNYIDRNTKMELINNAQYNSAEPQS
;
A
#
# COMPACT_ATOMS: atom_id res chain seq x y z
N MET A 1 10.17 -13.98 0.94
CA MET A 1 8.94 -13.59 1.67
C MET A 1 7.70 -14.04 0.92
N LEU A 2 6.68 -14.47 1.62
CA LEU A 2 5.35 -14.68 1.06
C LEU A 2 4.69 -13.35 0.67
N PRO A 3 3.77 -13.31 -0.29
CA PRO A 3 3.05 -12.07 -0.67
C PRO A 3 2.39 -11.37 0.53
N SER A 4 1.80 -12.13 1.43
CA SER A 4 1.20 -11.58 2.66
C SER A 4 2.23 -10.94 3.60
N GLU A 5 3.42 -11.51 3.71
CA GLU A 5 4.51 -10.95 4.51
C GLU A 5 5.07 -9.67 3.89
N VAL A 6 5.23 -9.64 2.55
CA VAL A 6 5.62 -8.42 1.84
C VAL A 6 4.62 -7.30 2.12
N TRP A 7 3.34 -7.59 2.01
CA TRP A 7 2.27 -6.62 2.26
C TRP A 7 2.26 -6.12 3.71
N ILE A 8 2.37 -7.04 4.69
CA ILE A 8 2.44 -6.68 6.11
C ILE A 8 3.64 -5.77 6.37
N ASN A 9 4.83 -6.18 5.95
CA ASN A 9 6.05 -5.42 6.20
C ASN A 9 6.05 -4.05 5.50
N ALA A 10 5.49 -3.97 4.28
CA ALA A 10 5.33 -2.73 3.57
C ALA A 10 4.41 -1.74 4.31
N VAL A 11 3.26 -2.22 4.80
CA VAL A 11 2.31 -1.41 5.56
C VAL A 11 2.92 -0.95 6.89
N GLU A 12 3.61 -1.83 7.61
CA GLU A 12 4.27 -1.44 8.87
C GLU A 12 5.37 -0.39 8.64
N TYR A 13 6.10 -0.48 7.54
CA TYR A 13 7.07 0.56 7.19
C TYR A 13 6.38 1.90 6.90
N ILE A 14 5.30 1.90 6.14
CA ILE A 14 4.54 3.13 5.84
C ILE A 14 3.97 3.75 7.14
N LYS A 15 3.49 2.93 8.07
CA LYS A 15 3.06 3.40 9.40
C LYS A 15 4.17 4.11 10.17
N GLN A 16 5.38 3.57 10.13
CA GLN A 16 6.53 4.18 10.79
C GLN A 16 6.93 5.53 10.17
N LEU A 17 6.79 5.64 8.84
CA LEU A 17 7.07 6.90 8.14
C LEU A 17 6.01 7.98 8.39
N LEU A 18 4.77 7.57 8.60
CA LEU A 18 3.60 8.45 8.65
C LEU A 18 2.81 8.26 9.96
N PRO A 19 3.44 8.54 11.13
CA PRO A 19 2.77 8.34 12.42
C PRO A 19 1.54 9.23 12.63
N GLN A 20 1.41 10.31 11.85
CA GLN A 20 0.24 11.18 11.85
C GLN A 20 -0.95 10.62 11.08
N CYS A 21 -0.74 9.56 10.28
CA CYS A 21 -1.78 8.90 9.50
C CYS A 21 -2.18 7.59 10.15
N GLU A 22 -3.43 7.18 9.92
CA GLU A 22 -3.83 5.81 10.19
C GLU A 22 -3.63 4.98 8.92
N VAL A 23 -2.74 3.97 8.94
CA VAL A 23 -2.44 3.14 7.79
C VAL A 23 -2.93 1.72 8.03
N ARG A 24 -3.71 1.17 7.10
CA ARG A 24 -4.30 -0.17 7.18
C ARG A 24 -4.15 -0.93 5.86
N ARG A 25 -4.19 -2.25 5.94
CA ARG A 25 -4.34 -3.09 4.76
C ARG A 25 -5.79 -3.08 4.29
N GLN A 26 -5.99 -2.97 2.99
CA GLN A 26 -7.31 -2.96 2.40
C GLN A 26 -7.72 -4.38 1.98
N TYR A 27 -8.74 -4.91 2.62
CA TYR A 27 -9.37 -6.18 2.25
C TYR A 27 -10.81 -6.01 1.75
N ALA A 28 -11.40 -4.86 2.07
CA ALA A 28 -12.80 -4.55 1.81
C ALA A 28 -12.96 -3.57 0.63
N PRO A 29 -14.15 -3.49 0.02
CA PRO A 29 -14.48 -2.45 -0.94
C PRO A 29 -14.32 -1.04 -0.37
N THR A 30 -14.12 -0.07 -1.27
CA THR A 30 -13.80 1.33 -0.91
C THR A 30 -14.87 2.01 -0.05
N ASP A 31 -16.13 1.65 -0.22
CA ASP A 31 -17.27 2.26 0.52
C ASP A 31 -17.18 2.05 2.03
N GLU A 32 -16.60 0.92 2.48
CA GLU A 32 -16.40 0.67 3.92
C GLU A 32 -15.25 1.49 4.48
N LEU A 33 -14.28 1.86 3.63
CA LEU A 33 -13.10 2.62 4.01
C LEU A 33 -13.43 4.06 4.39
N GLU A 34 -14.42 4.65 3.73
CA GLU A 34 -14.84 6.03 3.92
C GLU A 34 -15.40 6.29 5.32
N GLN A 35 -15.98 5.26 5.96
CA GLN A 35 -16.56 5.36 7.30
C GLN A 35 -15.53 5.68 8.39
N LEU A 36 -14.26 5.36 8.14
CA LEU A 36 -13.17 5.54 9.09
C LEU A 36 -12.41 6.85 8.89
N ALA A 37 -12.67 7.58 7.79
CA ALA A 37 -12.03 8.86 7.55
C ALA A 37 -12.47 9.90 8.62
N THR A 38 -11.52 10.65 9.13
CA THR A 38 -11.74 11.68 10.16
C THR A 38 -11.32 13.07 9.66
N TYR A 39 -11.73 14.13 10.35
CA TYR A 39 -11.27 15.49 10.03
C TYR A 39 -9.84 15.73 10.49
N ASP A 40 -9.38 15.03 11.51
CA ASP A 40 -8.15 15.36 12.23
C ASP A 40 -6.92 14.72 11.60
N ARG A 41 -7.08 13.58 10.97
CA ARG A 41 -5.98 12.85 10.32
C ARG A 41 -6.43 12.05 9.10
N PRO A 42 -5.56 11.87 8.10
CA PRO A 42 -5.86 11.00 6.97
C PRO A 42 -5.84 9.54 7.38
N VAL A 43 -6.69 8.75 6.74
CA VAL A 43 -6.65 7.28 6.76
C VAL A 43 -6.10 6.82 5.42
N ILE A 44 -5.08 5.98 5.45
CA ILE A 44 -4.43 5.41 4.27
C ILE A 44 -4.73 3.93 4.21
N TRP A 45 -5.36 3.50 3.14
CA TRP A 45 -5.62 2.11 2.85
C TRP A 45 -4.64 1.60 1.80
N ALA A 46 -3.91 0.55 2.14
CA ALA A 46 -2.94 -0.07 1.27
C ALA A 46 -3.52 -1.36 0.68
N ALA A 47 -3.83 -1.34 -0.60
CA ALA A 47 -4.24 -2.51 -1.37
C ALA A 47 -3.02 -3.13 -2.08
N LEU A 48 -3.02 -4.46 -2.21
CA LEU A 48 -2.08 -5.18 -3.05
C LEU A 48 -2.75 -5.39 -4.41
N ASP A 49 -2.34 -4.62 -5.43
CA ASP A 49 -3.02 -4.62 -6.73
C ASP A 49 -2.42 -5.61 -7.71
N ALA A 50 -1.09 -5.70 -7.77
CA ALA A 50 -0.42 -6.56 -8.72
C ALA A 50 0.83 -7.20 -8.13
N ILE A 51 1.17 -8.37 -8.68
CA ILE A 51 2.40 -9.10 -8.37
C ILE A 51 3.04 -9.46 -9.72
N ASP A 52 4.16 -8.82 -10.03
CA ASP A 52 4.91 -9.04 -11.25
C ASP A 52 6.23 -9.75 -10.95
N THR A 53 6.64 -10.64 -11.82
CA THR A 53 7.96 -11.27 -11.74
C THR A 53 8.91 -10.55 -12.70
N ASP A 54 9.91 -9.88 -12.15
CA ASP A 54 10.96 -9.26 -12.94
C ASP A 54 12.01 -10.30 -13.31
N THR A 55 12.01 -10.70 -14.58
CA THR A 55 12.97 -11.65 -15.12
C THR A 55 14.28 -10.99 -15.55
N ALA A 56 14.34 -9.67 -15.67
CA ALA A 56 15.49 -8.96 -16.18
C ALA A 56 16.61 -8.79 -15.13
N THR A 57 16.25 -8.86 -13.84
CA THR A 57 17.20 -8.74 -12.72
C THR A 57 17.54 -10.06 -12.05
N THR A 58 17.09 -11.20 -12.62
CA THR A 58 17.29 -12.51 -12.04
C THR A 58 18.57 -13.17 -12.55
N ASP A 59 19.43 -13.60 -11.65
CA ASP A 59 20.41 -14.64 -11.95
C ASP A 59 19.74 -16.03 -11.94
N ALA A 60 20.53 -17.09 -12.10
CA ALA A 60 20.01 -18.46 -12.18
C ALA A 60 19.22 -18.87 -10.91
N ASP A 61 19.54 -18.31 -9.76
CA ASP A 61 19.08 -18.77 -8.46
C ASP A 61 18.11 -17.79 -7.77
N THR A 62 18.02 -16.54 -8.23
CA THR A 62 17.21 -15.49 -7.60
C THR A 62 16.14 -14.96 -8.55
N ILE A 63 14.94 -14.75 -8.05
CA ILE A 63 13.81 -14.16 -8.77
C ILE A 63 13.41 -12.86 -8.05
N GLY A 64 13.39 -11.75 -8.80
CA GLY A 64 12.76 -10.50 -8.35
C GLY A 64 11.24 -10.59 -8.52
N GLN A 65 10.49 -10.27 -7.48
CA GLN A 65 9.06 -10.07 -7.54
C GLN A 65 8.73 -8.65 -7.13
N THR A 66 8.05 -7.92 -8.01
CA THR A 66 7.59 -6.56 -7.73
C THR A 66 6.11 -6.59 -7.42
N TYR A 67 5.76 -6.01 -6.31
CA TYR A 67 4.41 -5.84 -5.81
C TYR A 67 4.01 -4.38 -6.02
N THR A 68 2.83 -4.16 -6.57
CA THR A 68 2.25 -2.83 -6.69
C THR A 68 1.24 -2.63 -5.56
N LEU A 69 1.48 -1.63 -4.73
CA LEU A 69 0.58 -1.21 -3.68
C LEU A 69 -0.11 0.08 -4.09
N SER A 70 -1.44 0.07 -4.09
CA SER A 70 -2.25 1.29 -4.14
C SER A 70 -2.54 1.77 -2.72
N LEU A 71 -2.20 3.02 -2.46
CA LEU A 71 -2.44 3.69 -1.19
C LEU A 71 -3.55 4.71 -1.38
N THR A 72 -4.77 4.36 -0.96
CA THR A 72 -5.91 5.27 -1.00
C THR A 72 -5.92 6.11 0.27
N CYS A 73 -5.64 7.41 0.11
CA CYS A 73 -5.66 8.39 1.20
C CYS A 73 -7.03 9.03 1.27
N LEU A 74 -7.71 8.92 2.40
CA LEU A 74 -9.03 9.52 2.64
C LEU A 74 -8.96 10.49 3.81
N TRP A 75 -9.51 11.68 3.61
CA TRP A 75 -9.53 12.72 4.64
C TRP A 75 -10.85 13.46 4.61
N ARG A 76 -11.47 13.69 5.74
CA ARG A 76 -12.68 14.50 5.81
C ARG A 76 -12.37 15.99 5.61
N VAL A 77 -13.30 16.65 4.92
CA VAL A 77 -13.30 18.10 4.66
C VAL A 77 -14.56 18.68 5.28
N ARG A 78 -14.40 19.75 6.05
CA ARG A 78 -15.54 20.42 6.70
C ARG A 78 -16.34 21.23 5.72
N ASP A 79 -15.64 21.93 4.82
CA ASP A 79 -16.27 22.76 3.81
C ASP A 79 -15.48 22.68 2.48
N TYR A 80 -16.07 22.04 1.49
CA TYR A 80 -15.51 21.93 0.15
C TYR A 80 -15.43 23.28 -0.60
N ASN A 81 -16.14 24.32 -0.13
CA ASN A 81 -16.04 25.66 -0.68
C ASN A 81 -14.93 26.50 -0.02
N ASN A 82 -14.23 25.95 0.96
CA ASN A 82 -13.12 26.60 1.62
C ASN A 82 -11.80 26.27 0.93
N PRO A 83 -11.25 27.16 0.09
CA PRO A 83 -10.01 26.89 -0.64
C PRO A 83 -8.82 26.65 0.29
N VAL A 84 -8.77 27.30 1.44
CA VAL A 84 -7.66 27.15 2.40
C VAL A 84 -7.66 25.73 2.96
N GLU A 85 -8.81 25.14 3.25
CA GLU A 85 -8.88 23.77 3.73
C GLU A 85 -8.44 22.77 2.65
N LEU A 86 -8.85 22.95 1.41
CA LEU A 86 -8.45 22.11 0.28
C LEU A 86 -6.95 22.22 -0.02
N ASP A 87 -6.39 23.42 0.01
CA ASP A 87 -4.95 23.64 -0.16
C ASP A 87 -4.16 22.92 0.93
N ASN A 88 -4.60 23.00 2.19
CA ASN A 88 -3.98 22.28 3.29
C ASN A 88 -4.03 20.74 3.11
N ARG A 89 -5.10 20.21 2.52
CA ARG A 89 -5.18 18.78 2.18
C ARG A 89 -4.21 18.40 1.07
N LEU A 90 -4.09 19.26 0.05
CA LEU A 90 -3.14 19.07 -1.04
C LEU A 90 -1.69 19.11 -0.55
N ASP A 91 -1.35 20.08 0.30
CA ASP A 91 -0.01 20.19 0.88
C ASP A 91 0.34 18.99 1.75
N ALA A 92 -0.62 18.50 2.54
CA ALA A 92 -0.45 17.30 3.36
C ALA A 92 -0.27 16.04 2.50
N LEU A 93 -0.99 15.93 1.38
CA LEU A 93 -0.78 14.84 0.42
C LEU A 93 0.63 14.88 -0.17
N GLN A 94 1.12 16.06 -0.54
CA GLN A 94 2.50 16.25 -0.99
C GLN A 94 3.52 15.81 0.08
N ALA A 95 3.27 16.13 1.34
CA ALA A 95 4.11 15.71 2.46
C ALA A 95 4.11 14.18 2.66
N ILE A 96 2.95 13.53 2.51
CA ILE A 96 2.83 12.07 2.54
C ILE A 96 3.68 11.45 1.43
N MET A 97 3.54 11.93 0.21
CA MET A 97 4.32 11.45 -0.94
C MET A 97 5.81 11.57 -0.75
N THR A 98 6.27 12.74 -0.32
CA THR A 98 7.71 13.01 -0.14
C THR A 98 8.31 12.25 1.05
N SER A 99 7.49 11.76 1.96
CA SER A 99 7.91 10.91 3.08
C SER A 99 8.22 9.48 2.63
N ILE A 100 7.53 8.98 1.62
CA ILE A 100 7.79 7.65 1.05
C ILE A 100 8.96 7.79 0.08
N ARG A 101 10.11 7.24 0.43
CA ARG A 101 11.35 7.36 -0.34
C ARG A 101 11.79 6.00 -0.84
N GLN A 102 12.52 6.02 -1.97
CA GLN A 102 13.24 4.84 -2.42
C GLN A 102 14.22 4.38 -1.34
N LYS A 103 14.04 3.17 -0.83
CA LYS A 103 14.83 2.62 0.27
C LYS A 103 14.82 1.11 0.28
N ILE A 104 15.94 0.53 0.75
CA ILE A 104 16.01 -0.87 1.14
C ILE A 104 15.59 -0.97 2.61
N ILE A 105 14.71 -1.92 2.91
CA ILE A 105 14.25 -2.22 4.26
C ILE A 105 14.64 -3.65 4.60
N ASP A 106 15.42 -3.81 5.67
CA ASP A 106 15.66 -5.11 6.27
C ASP A 106 14.48 -5.51 7.16
N THR A 107 13.96 -6.71 6.94
CA THR A 107 12.91 -7.32 7.75
C THR A 107 13.39 -8.68 8.25
N PRO A 108 12.77 -9.26 9.29
CA PRO A 108 13.12 -10.60 9.76
C PRO A 108 13.01 -11.69 8.68
N ALA A 109 12.15 -11.47 7.68
CA ALA A 109 11.89 -12.40 6.59
C ALA A 109 12.72 -12.12 5.31
N GLY A 110 13.53 -11.05 5.27
CA GLY A 110 14.35 -10.68 4.11
C GLY A 110 14.38 -9.18 3.84
N ARG A 111 14.71 -8.80 2.61
CA ARG A 111 14.85 -7.40 2.20
C ARG A 111 13.76 -6.98 1.23
N LEU A 112 13.23 -5.80 1.44
CA LEU A 112 12.28 -5.15 0.54
C LEU A 112 12.90 -3.90 -0.08
N TYR A 113 12.67 -3.73 -1.36
CA TYR A 113 13.04 -2.54 -2.12
C TYR A 113 11.79 -1.69 -2.32
N PHE A 114 11.73 -0.51 -1.70
CA PHE A 114 10.67 0.46 -1.93
C PHE A 114 11.04 1.36 -3.09
N GLY A 115 10.17 1.46 -4.08
CA GLY A 115 10.25 2.43 -5.16
C GLY A 115 9.73 3.81 -4.73
N LEU A 116 9.89 4.79 -5.62
CA LEU A 116 9.26 6.10 -5.45
C LEU A 116 7.75 5.98 -5.69
N PRO A 117 6.93 6.69 -4.89
CA PRO A 117 5.50 6.74 -5.15
C PRO A 117 5.21 7.54 -6.42
N SER A 118 4.21 7.09 -7.16
CA SER A 118 3.57 7.89 -8.20
C SER A 118 2.19 8.32 -7.72
N VAL A 119 1.79 9.55 -8.07
CA VAL A 119 0.46 10.06 -7.76
C VAL A 119 -0.44 9.83 -8.93
N THR A 120 -1.54 9.16 -8.68
CA THR A 120 -2.73 9.26 -9.48
C THR A 120 -3.54 10.42 -8.92
N THR A 121 -3.98 11.32 -9.76
CA THR A 121 -4.68 12.58 -9.44
C THR A 121 -5.64 12.46 -8.25
N PRO A 122 -5.80 13.53 -7.45
CA PRO A 122 -6.85 13.60 -6.45
C PRO A 122 -8.20 13.21 -7.08
N TYR A 123 -8.94 12.32 -6.43
CA TYR A 123 -10.29 12.00 -6.90
C TYR A 123 -11.20 13.21 -6.67
N ASP A 124 -11.51 13.92 -7.72
CA ASP A 124 -12.56 14.93 -7.74
C ASP A 124 -13.83 14.27 -8.31
N THR A 125 -14.55 13.56 -7.49
CA THR A 125 -15.84 12.99 -7.85
C THR A 125 -16.94 13.65 -7.04
N ASP A 126 -18.02 14.01 -7.70
CA ASP A 126 -19.25 14.56 -7.06
C ASP A 126 -19.69 13.70 -5.85
N TYR A 127 -19.47 12.41 -5.93
CA TYR A 127 -19.76 11.47 -4.88
C TYR A 127 -18.97 11.72 -3.60
N LEU A 128 -17.66 11.93 -3.70
CA LEU A 128 -16.80 12.20 -2.55
C LEU A 128 -17.05 13.57 -1.96
N GLN A 129 -17.32 14.57 -2.80
CA GLN A 129 -17.73 15.89 -2.36
C GLN A 129 -19.04 15.83 -1.56
N ALA A 130 -20.05 15.08 -2.04
CA ALA A 130 -21.30 14.88 -1.32
C ALA A 130 -21.13 14.22 0.05
N LYS A 131 -20.07 13.42 0.23
CA LYS A 131 -19.68 12.80 1.51
C LYS A 131 -18.70 13.62 2.35
N SER A 132 -18.29 14.79 1.87
CA SER A 132 -17.29 15.64 2.52
C SER A 132 -15.95 14.90 2.73
N ILE A 133 -15.49 14.19 1.71
CA ILE A 133 -14.22 13.44 1.73
C ILE A 133 -13.30 13.95 0.63
N TYR A 134 -12.08 14.29 1.01
CA TYR A 134 -10.97 14.47 0.09
C TYR A 134 -10.25 13.14 -0.06
N ALA A 135 -10.04 12.71 -1.29
CA ALA A 135 -9.39 11.44 -1.57
C ALA A 135 -8.25 11.60 -2.57
N ALA A 136 -7.22 10.80 -2.41
CA ALA A 136 -6.14 10.68 -3.38
C ALA A 136 -5.58 9.27 -3.39
N GLU A 137 -5.06 8.85 -4.51
CA GLU A 137 -4.40 7.56 -4.67
C GLU A 137 -2.92 7.73 -5.00
N LEU A 138 -2.10 6.95 -4.31
CA LEU A 138 -0.67 6.83 -4.53
C LEU A 138 -0.37 5.38 -4.90
N THR A 139 0.48 5.17 -5.88
CA THR A 139 0.98 3.85 -6.25
C THR A 139 2.44 3.72 -5.84
N VAL A 140 2.79 2.64 -5.15
CA VAL A 140 4.16 2.35 -4.70
C VAL A 140 4.56 0.96 -5.14
N SER A 141 5.72 0.82 -5.76
CA SER A 141 6.31 -0.49 -6.06
C SER A 141 7.16 -0.99 -4.90
N VAL A 142 7.04 -2.27 -4.59
CA VAL A 142 7.85 -2.95 -3.57
C VAL A 142 8.43 -4.21 -4.18
N THR A 143 9.74 -4.31 -4.29
CA THR A 143 10.41 -5.48 -4.85
C THR A 143 11.00 -6.36 -3.75
N ASN A 144 10.73 -7.65 -3.85
CA ASN A 144 11.29 -8.70 -3.01
C ASN A 144 12.08 -9.69 -3.87
N TYR A 145 13.29 -10.03 -3.44
CA TYR A 145 14.13 -11.03 -4.11
C TYR A 145 13.98 -12.37 -3.42
N ILE A 146 13.56 -13.38 -4.18
CA ILE A 146 13.26 -14.73 -3.67
C ILE A 146 14.24 -15.72 -4.29
N ASP A 147 14.87 -16.56 -3.45
CA ASP A 147 15.59 -17.74 -3.89
C ASP A 147 14.62 -18.73 -4.54
N ARG A 148 15.00 -19.31 -5.68
CA ARG A 148 14.17 -20.27 -6.42
C ARG A 148 13.89 -21.54 -5.64
N ASN A 149 14.81 -21.97 -4.80
CA ASN A 149 14.62 -23.16 -3.95
C ASN A 149 13.52 -22.90 -2.91
N THR A 150 13.51 -21.74 -2.28
CA THR A 150 12.45 -21.33 -1.34
C THR A 150 11.07 -21.31 -2.01
N LYS A 151 10.98 -20.96 -3.30
CA LYS A 151 9.70 -20.94 -4.03
C LYS A 151 9.08 -22.33 -4.17
N MET A 152 9.88 -23.35 -4.40
CA MET A 152 9.38 -24.73 -4.49
C MET A 152 8.82 -25.23 -3.15
N GLU A 153 9.46 -24.89 -2.04
CA GLU A 153 8.96 -25.21 -0.70
C GLU A 153 7.62 -24.52 -0.40
N LEU A 154 7.46 -23.25 -0.83
CA LEU A 154 6.22 -22.51 -0.66
C LEU A 154 5.05 -23.12 -1.44
N ILE A 155 5.30 -23.60 -2.67
CA ILE A 155 4.28 -24.27 -3.48
C ILE A 155 3.86 -25.57 -2.80
N ASN A 156 4.80 -26.35 -2.31
CA ASN A 156 4.52 -27.61 -1.62
C ASN A 156 3.72 -27.36 -0.33
N ASN A 157 4.07 -26.36 0.46
CA ASN A 157 3.35 -25.99 1.69
C ASN A 157 1.93 -25.51 1.40
N ALA A 158 1.72 -24.69 0.35
CA ALA A 158 0.40 -24.23 -0.05
C ALA A 158 -0.51 -25.37 -0.50
N GLN A 159 0.03 -26.37 -1.19
CA GLN A 159 -0.73 -27.56 -1.60
C GLN A 159 -1.09 -28.46 -0.43
N TYR A 160 -0.22 -28.55 0.58
CA TYR A 160 -0.45 -29.36 1.79
C TYR A 160 -1.56 -28.79 2.67
N ASN A 161 -1.55 -27.48 2.86
CA ASN A 161 -2.56 -26.78 3.68
C ASN A 161 -3.96 -26.73 3.04
N SER A 162 -4.06 -26.90 1.71
CA SER A 162 -5.34 -27.00 1.01
C SER A 162 -5.96 -28.39 1.05
N ALA A 163 -5.21 -29.41 1.49
CA ALA A 163 -5.63 -30.82 1.52
C ALA A 163 -6.14 -31.30 2.89
N GLU A 164 -6.10 -30.47 3.94
CA GLU A 164 -6.73 -30.82 5.22
C GLU A 164 -8.26 -30.66 5.13
N PRO A 165 -9.04 -31.74 5.27
CA PRO A 165 -10.48 -31.64 5.33
C PRO A 165 -10.85 -30.94 6.65
N GLN A 166 -11.60 -29.88 6.57
CA GLN A 166 -12.25 -29.29 7.74
C GLN A 166 -13.18 -30.35 8.36
N SER A 167 -12.74 -30.91 9.45
CA SER A 167 -13.56 -31.78 10.31
C SER A 167 -14.48 -30.95 11.19
#